data_7bfe6eb4fb309d9a4a2039832550d3d8
#
_entry.id   7bfe6eb4fb309d9a4a2039832550d3d8
#
_cell.length_a   1.000
_cell.length_b   1.000
_cell.length_c   1.000
_cell.angle_alpha   90.00
_cell.angle_beta   90.00
_cell.angle_gamma   90.00
#
_symmetry.space_group_name_H-M   'P 1'
#
loop_
_entity.id
_entity.type
_entity.pdbx_description
1 polymer ?
#
loop_
_entity_poly.entity_id
_entity_poly.type
_entity_poly.pdbx_seq_one_letter_code
_entity_poly.pdbx_strand_id
1 'polypeptide(L)'
;PQSAALPLTVDTAAPAAPAAPTSTAPSTNDNTPGIHIGVGLTDTPSLYVDGVKVPATYDPVTGMLTPTTPLADGAHSITTTLTDAAGNESPQSAALPLTVDTAAPAAPTGVTVTDDVAPVTGAIAANGASNDNKPTFAGAAGSAEAGSTITVMDGATVLGTAVVAADGSWS
;
A
#
# COMPACT_ATOMS: atom_id res chain seq x y z
N PRO A 1 42.81 50.64 -0.84
CA PRO A 1 42.82 49.41 -0.01
C PRO A 1 42.07 48.34 -0.73
N GLN A 2 42.68 47.17 -1.00
CA GLN A 2 42.01 45.98 -1.52
C GLN A 2 41.22 45.33 -0.40
N SER A 3 40.03 44.82 -0.73
CA SER A 3 39.27 43.93 0.18
C SER A 3 40.01 42.61 0.35
N ALA A 4 39.75 41.92 1.48
CA ALA A 4 40.23 40.57 1.67
C ALA A 4 39.69 39.64 0.56
N ALA A 5 40.48 38.68 0.11
CA ALA A 5 40.03 37.68 -0.86
C ALA A 5 38.89 36.83 -0.25
N LEU A 6 37.79 36.69 -0.99
CA LEU A 6 36.71 35.78 -0.64
C LEU A 6 37.02 34.43 -1.30
N PRO A 7 37.25 33.35 -0.52
CA PRO A 7 37.40 32.03 -1.11
C PRO A 7 36.04 31.58 -1.72
N LEU A 8 36.07 31.17 -2.97
CA LEU A 8 34.92 30.61 -3.69
C LEU A 8 35.30 29.25 -4.24
N THR A 9 34.49 28.25 -3.93
CA THR A 9 34.54 26.92 -4.56
C THR A 9 33.42 26.81 -5.56
N VAL A 10 33.74 26.40 -6.79
CA VAL A 10 32.74 26.07 -7.82
C VAL A 10 32.69 24.57 -7.91
N ASP A 11 31.50 24.02 -7.68
CA ASP A 11 31.20 22.58 -7.82
C ASP A 11 30.10 22.42 -8.89
N THR A 12 30.43 21.68 -9.94
CA THR A 12 29.53 21.35 -11.06
C THR A 12 29.31 19.87 -11.23
N ALA A 13 29.79 19.04 -10.28
CA ALA A 13 29.69 17.61 -10.33
C ALA A 13 28.39 17.12 -9.60
N ALA A 14 27.46 16.61 -10.38
CA ALA A 14 26.26 16.02 -9.78
C ALA A 14 26.58 14.75 -8.98
N PRO A 15 25.85 14.45 -7.89
CA PRO A 15 25.96 13.18 -7.19
C PRO A 15 25.67 11.98 -8.10
N ALA A 16 26.13 10.81 -7.72
CA ALA A 16 25.73 9.56 -8.39
C ALA A 16 24.23 9.31 -8.20
N ALA A 17 23.62 8.59 -9.15
CA ALA A 17 22.23 8.16 -9.01
C ALA A 17 22.07 7.33 -7.71
N PRO A 18 21.03 7.57 -6.90
CA PRO A 18 20.78 6.79 -5.69
C PRO A 18 20.43 5.33 -6.03
N ALA A 19 20.55 4.45 -5.04
CA ALA A 19 20.05 3.09 -5.15
C ALA A 19 18.53 3.11 -5.42
N ALA A 20 18.01 2.03 -6.00
CA ALA A 20 16.57 1.87 -6.18
C ALA A 20 15.86 1.99 -4.82
N PRO A 21 14.79 2.79 -4.72
CA PRO A 21 13.99 2.85 -3.50
C PRO A 21 13.29 1.52 -3.24
N THR A 22 12.88 1.29 -1.99
CA THR A 22 12.17 0.08 -1.59
C THR A 22 10.89 0.41 -0.83
N SER A 23 9.91 -0.50 -0.88
CA SER A 23 8.70 -0.49 -0.07
C SER A 23 8.54 -1.82 0.65
N THR A 24 7.70 -1.86 1.68
CA THR A 24 7.44 -3.11 2.44
C THR A 24 6.56 -4.10 1.67
N ALA A 25 5.80 -3.61 0.69
CA ALA A 25 4.92 -4.43 -0.16
C ALA A 25 4.80 -3.79 -1.55
N PRO A 26 4.45 -4.58 -2.59
CA PRO A 26 4.24 -4.08 -3.94
C PRO A 26 2.94 -3.27 -4.09
N SER A 27 2.01 -3.40 -3.14
CA SER A 27 0.75 -2.63 -3.07
C SER A 27 0.48 -2.14 -1.65
N THR A 28 -0.24 -1.02 -1.53
CA THR A 28 -0.58 -0.39 -0.25
C THR A 28 -1.93 0.32 -0.34
N ASN A 29 -2.66 0.37 0.77
CA ASN A 29 -3.83 1.22 0.94
C ASN A 29 -3.49 2.60 1.56
N ASP A 30 -2.22 2.86 1.82
CA ASP A 30 -1.72 4.17 2.22
C ASP A 30 -1.42 5.00 0.96
N ASN A 31 -2.11 6.11 0.76
CA ASN A 31 -1.89 7.01 -0.38
C ASN A 31 -0.76 8.03 -0.16
N THR A 32 -0.12 8.00 1.01
CA THR A 32 1.12 8.75 1.30
C THR A 32 2.22 7.79 1.79
N PRO A 33 2.54 6.73 1.03
CA PRO A 33 3.41 5.66 1.51
C PRO A 33 4.83 6.15 1.80
N GLY A 34 5.41 5.69 2.90
CA GLY A 34 6.83 5.89 3.17
C GLY A 34 7.69 5.04 2.23
N ILE A 35 8.52 5.68 1.44
CA ILE A 35 9.45 5.05 0.49
C ILE A 35 10.83 5.04 1.13
N HIS A 36 11.39 3.85 1.37
CA HIS A 36 12.72 3.74 1.98
C HIS A 36 13.81 3.98 0.91
N ILE A 37 14.67 4.97 1.17
CA ILE A 37 15.74 5.41 0.28
C ILE A 37 17.12 5.35 0.93
N GLY A 38 17.20 4.93 2.21
CA GLY A 38 18.43 4.86 3.00
C GLY A 38 18.54 5.97 4.03
N VAL A 39 19.36 5.71 5.03
CA VAL A 39 19.62 6.63 6.16
C VAL A 39 20.94 7.39 5.93
N GLY A 40 21.10 8.52 6.63
CA GLY A 40 22.36 9.24 6.68
C GLY A 40 22.77 9.92 5.35
N LEU A 41 21.81 10.26 4.51
CA LEU A 41 22.07 11.00 3.27
C LEU A 41 22.61 12.39 3.61
N THR A 42 23.70 12.79 2.93
CA THR A 42 24.29 14.13 3.02
C THR A 42 23.63 15.10 2.05
N ASP A 43 23.11 14.57 0.95
CA ASP A 43 22.49 15.32 -0.13
C ASP A 43 20.96 15.32 0.04
N THR A 44 20.29 16.30 -0.54
CA THR A 44 18.84 16.48 -0.44
C THR A 44 18.12 15.51 -1.39
N PRO A 45 17.31 14.55 -0.87
CA PRO A 45 16.56 13.66 -1.72
C PRO A 45 15.31 14.32 -2.31
N SER A 46 14.96 13.92 -3.52
CA SER A 46 13.71 14.28 -4.19
C SER A 46 12.96 13.03 -4.65
N LEU A 47 11.63 13.08 -4.55
CA LEU A 47 10.73 12.01 -4.97
C LEU A 47 10.13 12.32 -6.33
N TYR A 48 10.10 11.31 -7.20
CA TYR A 48 9.41 11.36 -8.48
C TYR A 48 8.40 10.23 -8.57
N VAL A 49 7.20 10.57 -8.98
CA VAL A 49 6.11 9.63 -9.25
C VAL A 49 5.72 9.77 -10.70
N ASP A 50 5.83 8.68 -11.45
CA ASP A 50 5.55 8.65 -12.90
C ASP A 50 6.34 9.70 -13.69
N GLY A 51 7.59 9.94 -13.25
CA GLY A 51 8.49 10.93 -13.84
C GLY A 51 8.25 12.39 -13.42
N VAL A 52 7.25 12.65 -12.58
CA VAL A 52 6.95 14.00 -12.07
C VAL A 52 7.48 14.15 -10.64
N LYS A 53 8.24 15.22 -10.39
CA LYS A 53 8.72 15.56 -9.04
C LYS A 53 7.54 15.94 -8.15
N VAL A 54 7.40 15.27 -7.00
CA VAL A 54 6.34 15.52 -6.02
C VAL A 54 6.93 16.01 -4.70
N PRO A 55 6.22 16.88 -3.96
CA PRO A 55 6.66 17.30 -2.63
C PRO A 55 6.71 16.09 -1.68
N ALA A 56 7.83 15.98 -0.94
CA ALA A 56 8.02 14.88 -0.01
C ALA A 56 8.87 15.32 1.18
N THR A 57 8.72 14.64 2.31
CA THR A 57 9.51 14.83 3.53
C THR A 57 10.42 13.63 3.75
N TYR A 58 11.71 13.90 3.97
CA TYR A 58 12.70 12.87 4.29
C TYR A 58 12.92 12.79 5.80
N ASP A 59 12.86 11.59 6.36
CA ASP A 59 13.26 11.28 7.72
C ASP A 59 14.64 10.60 7.72
N PRO A 60 15.71 11.29 8.19
CA PRO A 60 17.06 10.74 8.20
C PRO A 60 17.27 9.59 9.19
N VAL A 61 16.38 9.41 10.17
CA VAL A 61 16.47 8.34 11.17
C VAL A 61 15.95 7.03 10.60
N THR A 62 14.81 7.07 9.93
CA THR A 62 14.19 5.88 9.33
C THR A 62 14.59 5.67 7.87
N GLY A 63 15.15 6.67 7.21
CA GLY A 63 15.48 6.63 5.79
C GLY A 63 14.26 6.68 4.86
N MET A 64 13.13 7.11 5.39
CA MET A 64 11.87 7.21 4.65
C MET A 64 11.71 8.56 3.97
N LEU A 65 11.30 8.54 2.71
CA LEU A 65 10.87 9.68 1.93
C LEU A 65 9.37 9.55 1.69
N THR A 66 8.57 10.43 2.30
CA THR A 66 7.11 10.34 2.31
C THR A 66 6.50 11.48 1.52
N PRO A 67 5.66 11.24 0.50
CA PRO A 67 4.97 12.29 -0.22
C PRO A 67 4.05 13.09 0.74
N THR A 68 4.01 14.41 0.58
CA THR A 68 3.17 15.28 1.41
C THR A 68 1.77 15.50 0.82
N THR A 69 1.54 15.00 -0.39
CA THR A 69 0.24 14.99 -1.08
C THR A 69 -0.13 13.55 -1.41
N PRO A 70 -1.41 13.16 -1.24
CA PRO A 70 -1.86 11.82 -1.59
C PRO A 70 -1.58 11.48 -3.06
N LEU A 71 -1.11 10.25 -3.28
CA LEU A 71 -1.05 9.63 -4.60
C LEU A 71 -2.45 9.14 -5.00
N ALA A 72 -2.74 9.11 -6.28
CA ALA A 72 -3.98 8.52 -6.78
C ALA A 72 -3.95 6.98 -6.65
N ASP A 73 -5.13 6.34 -6.68
CA ASP A 73 -5.18 4.90 -6.84
C ASP A 73 -4.67 4.49 -8.22
N GLY A 74 -3.89 3.41 -8.25
CA GLY A 74 -3.31 2.87 -9.47
C GLY A 74 -1.84 2.47 -9.32
N ALA A 75 -1.26 1.99 -10.41
CA ALA A 75 0.14 1.62 -10.47
C ALA A 75 1.03 2.85 -10.74
N HIS A 76 2.06 3.01 -9.94
CA HIS A 76 3.03 4.10 -10.01
C HIS A 76 4.45 3.59 -10.21
N SER A 77 5.25 4.39 -10.89
CA SER A 77 6.70 4.22 -11.03
C SER A 77 7.40 5.24 -10.15
N ILE A 78 8.01 4.77 -9.05
CA ILE A 78 8.66 5.63 -8.06
C ILE A 78 10.17 5.67 -8.33
N THR A 79 10.73 6.87 -8.48
CA THR A 79 12.17 7.09 -8.58
C THR A 79 12.59 8.22 -7.65
N THR A 80 13.89 8.31 -7.39
CA THR A 80 14.47 9.36 -6.53
C THR A 80 15.72 9.95 -7.13
N THR A 81 16.04 11.19 -6.75
CA THR A 81 17.30 11.85 -7.04
C THR A 81 17.92 12.38 -5.76
N LEU A 82 19.19 12.77 -5.83
CA LEU A 82 19.92 13.47 -4.78
C LEU A 82 20.41 14.80 -5.33
N THR A 83 20.30 15.87 -4.55
CA THR A 83 20.82 17.19 -4.89
C THR A 83 21.88 17.58 -3.86
N ASP A 84 23.09 17.90 -4.32
CA ASP A 84 24.19 18.32 -3.46
C ASP A 84 24.03 19.76 -2.93
N ALA A 85 24.96 20.20 -2.09
CA ALA A 85 24.95 21.53 -1.51
C ALA A 85 25.20 22.66 -2.55
N ALA A 86 25.76 22.35 -3.73
CA ALA A 86 25.96 23.28 -4.84
C ALA A 86 24.73 23.41 -5.76
N GLY A 87 23.74 22.51 -5.58
CA GLY A 87 22.51 22.48 -6.36
C GLY A 87 22.57 21.56 -7.60
N ASN A 88 23.61 20.72 -7.73
CA ASN A 88 23.66 19.74 -8.81
C ASN A 88 22.79 18.54 -8.48
N GLU A 89 21.84 18.19 -9.36
CA GLU A 89 20.93 17.06 -9.17
C GLU A 89 21.45 15.83 -9.91
N SER A 90 21.41 14.67 -9.26
CA SER A 90 21.81 13.37 -9.79
C SER A 90 20.84 12.87 -10.88
N PRO A 91 21.25 11.88 -11.69
CA PRO A 91 20.30 11.07 -12.44
C PRO A 91 19.31 10.38 -11.50
N GLN A 92 18.14 10.02 -12.03
CA GLN A 92 17.14 9.24 -11.28
C GLN A 92 17.64 7.83 -10.95
N SER A 93 17.18 7.29 -9.83
CA SER A 93 17.37 5.89 -9.46
C SER A 93 16.69 4.93 -10.45
N ALA A 94 16.97 3.64 -10.33
CA ALA A 94 16.06 2.62 -10.88
C ALA A 94 14.67 2.75 -10.25
N ALA A 95 13.63 2.39 -11.02
CA ALA A 95 12.24 2.54 -10.60
C ALA A 95 11.82 1.45 -9.61
N LEU A 96 11.02 1.84 -8.61
CA LEU A 96 10.23 0.96 -7.77
C LEU A 96 8.78 0.97 -8.29
N PRO A 97 8.25 -0.17 -8.78
CA PRO A 97 6.82 -0.27 -9.04
C PRO A 97 6.05 -0.36 -7.71
N LEU A 98 5.01 0.46 -7.57
CA LEU A 98 4.14 0.49 -6.40
C LEU A 98 2.71 0.70 -6.84
N THR A 99 1.77 -0.09 -6.31
CA THR A 99 0.33 0.11 -6.52
C THR A 99 -0.29 0.73 -5.27
N VAL A 100 -1.01 1.83 -5.44
CA VAL A 100 -1.87 2.42 -4.40
C VAL A 100 -3.29 1.98 -4.69
N ASP A 101 -3.97 1.41 -3.69
CA ASP A 101 -5.37 1.02 -3.76
C ASP A 101 -6.04 1.30 -2.42
N THR A 102 -6.78 2.40 -2.36
CA THR A 102 -7.49 2.85 -1.15
C THR A 102 -8.95 2.40 -1.15
N ALA A 103 -9.39 1.68 -2.19
CA ALA A 103 -10.76 1.21 -2.32
C ALA A 103 -11.00 0.02 -1.37
N ALA A 104 -12.03 0.13 -0.52
CA ALA A 104 -12.47 -1.02 0.26
C ALA A 104 -13.22 -2.01 -0.63
N PRO A 105 -13.02 -3.34 -0.42
CA PRO A 105 -13.82 -4.35 -1.11
C PRO A 105 -15.32 -4.13 -0.94
N ALA A 106 -16.10 -4.45 -1.96
CA ALA A 106 -17.55 -4.42 -1.87
C ALA A 106 -18.07 -5.44 -0.85
N ALA A 107 -19.20 -5.14 -0.21
CA ALA A 107 -19.83 -6.11 0.70
C ALA A 107 -20.17 -7.40 -0.06
N PRO A 108 -20.00 -8.59 0.56
CA PRO A 108 -20.32 -9.86 -0.07
C PRO A 108 -21.81 -9.94 -0.38
N THR A 109 -22.15 -10.60 -1.48
CA THR A 109 -23.54 -10.82 -1.93
C THR A 109 -23.90 -12.30 -1.92
N GLY A 110 -25.20 -12.62 -1.89
CA GLY A 110 -25.67 -14.00 -2.00
C GLY A 110 -25.13 -14.94 -0.92
N VAL A 111 -24.93 -14.43 0.30
CA VAL A 111 -24.47 -15.24 1.44
C VAL A 111 -25.51 -16.30 1.76
N THR A 112 -25.08 -17.54 1.86
CA THR A 112 -25.88 -18.69 2.28
C THR A 112 -25.45 -19.18 3.65
N VAL A 113 -26.41 -19.68 4.44
CA VAL A 113 -26.15 -20.32 5.72
C VAL A 113 -26.76 -21.72 5.67
N THR A 114 -25.99 -22.73 6.05
CA THR A 114 -26.42 -24.14 5.94
C THR A 114 -26.32 -24.82 7.29
N ASP A 115 -27.36 -25.54 7.63
CA ASP A 115 -27.46 -26.47 8.77
C ASP A 115 -27.09 -27.89 8.28
N ASP A 116 -26.15 -28.56 8.92
CA ASP A 116 -25.77 -29.94 8.61
C ASP A 116 -26.12 -30.92 9.75
N VAL A 117 -26.86 -30.47 10.80
CA VAL A 117 -27.24 -31.24 11.97
C VAL A 117 -28.66 -31.76 11.84
N ALA A 118 -28.81 -33.11 11.85
CA ALA A 118 -30.13 -33.75 11.85
C ALA A 118 -30.98 -33.33 13.09
N PRO A 119 -32.33 -33.31 12.99
CA PRO A 119 -33.18 -33.85 11.93
C PRO A 119 -33.48 -32.88 10.77
N VAL A 120 -33.13 -31.60 10.89
CA VAL A 120 -33.39 -30.59 9.86
C VAL A 120 -32.06 -30.13 9.29
N THR A 121 -31.83 -30.44 8.03
CA THR A 121 -30.57 -30.05 7.33
C THR A 121 -30.89 -29.24 6.09
N GLY A 122 -29.90 -28.46 5.61
CA GLY A 122 -29.99 -27.67 4.39
C GLY A 122 -29.91 -26.16 4.64
N ALA A 123 -30.32 -25.38 3.63
CA ALA A 123 -30.23 -23.92 3.70
C ALA A 123 -31.17 -23.34 4.76
N ILE A 124 -30.63 -22.46 5.59
CA ILE A 124 -31.37 -21.68 6.58
C ILE A 124 -31.82 -20.37 5.90
N ALA A 125 -33.13 -20.13 5.85
CA ALA A 125 -33.67 -18.89 5.36
C ALA A 125 -33.40 -17.72 6.34
N ALA A 126 -33.45 -16.47 5.84
CA ALA A 126 -33.38 -15.30 6.70
C ALA A 126 -34.47 -15.35 7.79
N ASN A 127 -34.09 -15.11 9.05
CA ASN A 127 -34.91 -15.28 10.27
C ASN A 127 -35.33 -16.74 10.55
N GLY A 128 -34.71 -17.70 9.87
CA GLY A 128 -34.94 -19.13 10.16
C GLY A 128 -34.27 -19.54 11.47
N ALA A 129 -34.74 -20.70 12.00
CA ALA A 129 -34.14 -21.33 13.18
C ALA A 129 -33.32 -22.54 12.75
N SER A 130 -32.26 -22.84 13.49
CA SER A 130 -31.40 -24.00 13.30
C SER A 130 -31.13 -24.66 14.65
N ASN A 131 -30.91 -25.96 14.64
CA ASN A 131 -30.37 -26.71 15.76
C ASN A 131 -28.85 -26.90 15.66
N ASP A 132 -28.24 -26.42 14.58
CA ASP A 132 -26.82 -26.42 14.42
C ASP A 132 -26.22 -25.18 15.11
N ASN A 133 -25.29 -25.39 16.02
CA ASN A 133 -24.59 -24.33 16.75
C ASN A 133 -23.29 -23.90 16.06
N LYS A 134 -22.98 -24.47 14.88
CA LYS A 134 -21.82 -24.12 14.02
C LYS A 134 -22.21 -24.15 12.54
N PRO A 135 -23.25 -23.39 12.13
CA PRO A 135 -23.72 -23.42 10.76
C PRO A 135 -22.62 -22.95 9.80
N THR A 136 -22.61 -23.52 8.61
CA THR A 136 -21.67 -23.12 7.55
C THR A 136 -22.18 -21.86 6.84
N PHE A 137 -21.33 -20.84 6.79
CA PHE A 137 -21.53 -19.61 6.00
C PHE A 137 -20.74 -19.74 4.71
N ALA A 138 -21.37 -19.43 3.57
CA ALA A 138 -20.72 -19.51 2.27
C ALA A 138 -21.22 -18.46 1.29
N GLY A 139 -20.38 -18.11 0.32
CA GLY A 139 -20.72 -17.33 -0.85
C GLY A 139 -20.31 -18.06 -2.12
N ALA A 140 -21.18 -18.04 -3.13
CA ALA A 140 -20.92 -18.63 -4.45
C ALA A 140 -19.84 -17.85 -5.22
N ALA A 141 -19.39 -18.39 -6.35
CA ALA A 141 -18.48 -17.69 -7.27
C ALA A 141 -19.01 -16.28 -7.63
N GLY A 142 -18.15 -15.28 -7.55
CA GLY A 142 -18.49 -13.88 -7.79
C GLY A 142 -19.24 -13.19 -6.65
N SER A 143 -19.38 -13.82 -5.49
CA SER A 143 -20.08 -13.23 -4.33
C SER A 143 -19.24 -12.19 -3.58
N ALA A 144 -17.93 -12.22 -3.72
CA ALA A 144 -17.00 -11.28 -3.09
C ALA A 144 -15.74 -11.11 -3.93
N GLU A 145 -14.96 -10.09 -3.62
CA GLU A 145 -13.70 -9.79 -4.30
C GLU A 145 -12.63 -10.84 -3.97
N ALA A 146 -12.01 -11.42 -5.01
CA ALA A 146 -10.97 -12.43 -4.88
C ALA A 146 -9.79 -11.94 -4.03
N GLY A 147 -9.32 -12.77 -3.10
CA GLY A 147 -8.19 -12.46 -2.20
C GLY A 147 -8.57 -11.62 -0.98
N SER A 148 -9.79 -11.06 -0.92
CA SER A 148 -10.29 -10.38 0.27
C SER A 148 -10.57 -11.36 1.42
N THR A 149 -10.73 -10.85 2.64
CA THR A 149 -11.09 -11.66 3.81
C THR A 149 -12.51 -11.35 4.24
N ILE A 150 -13.36 -12.37 4.25
CA ILE A 150 -14.70 -12.31 4.86
C ILE A 150 -14.55 -12.51 6.36
N THR A 151 -15.22 -11.67 7.14
CA THR A 151 -15.37 -11.83 8.58
C THR A 151 -16.85 -12.04 8.90
N VAL A 152 -17.17 -13.19 9.49
CA VAL A 152 -18.53 -13.48 9.98
C VAL A 152 -18.64 -12.99 11.41
N MET A 153 -19.67 -12.20 11.70
CA MET A 153 -19.86 -11.57 13.01
C MET A 153 -21.26 -11.83 13.56
N ASP A 154 -21.36 -11.93 14.88
CA ASP A 154 -22.61 -11.83 15.64
C ASP A 154 -22.54 -10.58 16.53
N GLY A 155 -23.24 -9.53 16.14
CA GLY A 155 -23.08 -8.21 16.74
C GLY A 155 -21.64 -7.72 16.63
N ALA A 156 -20.95 -7.58 17.77
CA ALA A 156 -19.53 -7.18 17.83
C ALA A 156 -18.55 -8.37 17.94
N THR A 157 -19.07 -9.61 17.97
CA THR A 157 -18.26 -10.82 18.16
C THR A 157 -17.89 -11.43 16.81
N VAL A 158 -16.58 -11.63 16.56
CA VAL A 158 -16.12 -12.37 15.38
C VAL A 158 -16.33 -13.86 15.60
N LEU A 159 -17.11 -14.50 14.72
CA LEU A 159 -17.36 -15.95 14.73
C LEU A 159 -16.32 -16.71 13.91
N GLY A 160 -15.84 -16.12 12.82
CA GLY A 160 -14.84 -16.74 11.95
C GLY A 160 -14.44 -15.84 10.79
N THR A 161 -13.43 -16.29 10.04
CA THR A 161 -12.94 -15.61 8.84
C THR A 161 -12.70 -16.61 7.72
N ALA A 162 -12.88 -16.17 6.47
CA ALA A 162 -12.57 -16.94 5.27
C ALA A 162 -11.86 -16.05 4.24
N VAL A 163 -10.88 -16.60 3.53
CA VAL A 163 -10.24 -15.92 2.39
C VAL A 163 -11.05 -16.25 1.14
N VAL A 164 -11.37 -15.22 0.38
CA VAL A 164 -12.12 -15.35 -0.89
C VAL A 164 -11.21 -15.97 -1.96
N ALA A 165 -11.69 -17.04 -2.58
CA ALA A 165 -11.01 -17.74 -3.65
C ALA A 165 -10.91 -16.88 -4.94
N ALA A 166 -10.08 -17.31 -5.90
CA ALA A 166 -9.86 -16.60 -7.16
C ALA A 166 -11.13 -16.42 -8.02
N ASP A 167 -12.13 -17.27 -7.83
CA ASP A 167 -13.44 -17.19 -8.49
C ASP A 167 -14.47 -16.35 -7.73
N GLY A 168 -14.10 -15.79 -6.58
CA GLY A 168 -14.98 -14.98 -5.73
C GLY A 168 -15.86 -15.81 -4.77
N SER A 169 -15.64 -17.13 -4.65
CA SER A 169 -16.31 -17.99 -3.67
C SER A 169 -15.58 -18.01 -2.32
N TRP A 170 -16.31 -18.39 -1.23
CA TRP A 170 -15.74 -18.53 0.11
C TRP A 170 -16.65 -19.40 1.01
N SER A 171 -16.07 -19.99 2.05
CA SER A 171 -16.80 -20.73 3.09
C SER A 171 -15.97 -20.85 4.37
#